data_1933d96f28e2955cd5fda55063ad1a73
#
_entry.id   1933d96f28e2955cd5fda55063ad1a73
#
_cell.length_a   1.000
_cell.length_b   1.000
_cell.length_c   1.000
_cell.angle_alpha   90.00
_cell.angle_beta   90.00
_cell.angle_gamma   90.00
#
_symmetry.space_group_name_H-M   'P 1'
#
loop_
_entity.id
_entity.type
_entity.pdbx_description
1 polymer ?
#
loop_
_entity_poly.entity_id
_entity_poly.type
_entity_poly.pdbx_seq_one_letter_code
_entity_poly.pdbx_strand_id
1 'polypeptide(L)'
;MLPTPILPQYGLLGFHVGKHDQISYHEPIMLTVHAPNSAFICGSQRSGKSYTLNCLLGNCLLADVWTGKLRQPLAGLVFHYDIDSSGTLAETASLCSRGIKVNVLVSNSNFESAQLKYQTATDDPENLTAENFLLPPSELTIERMHKLMAFSERSDAVPLYMEVIQRGLRQMAVSGQDRGFKYGEFLQLLYQAGLSTEQQRPKRLRLDLLHSFMRWPPSNMDLKNKKAGKLLDQQPGTLTIVDLSDPFVGAATVCTLFDICLSVAKEKRPECGMVVALDEAHKYIDQSPAATNFTDRLLTAIREQRHNGTRVIISTQEPTISEKLLDLCSISFVHLFKSPAWFRSIRDHLGGASGLVNSEREQATLFEEIVTLPVGESRVFAPGAFICLSTDGRPERLGSGVLHMKTRSRLGTDAGVSLLAGEGDSSSST
;
A
#
# COMPACT_ATOMS: atom_id res chain seq x y z
N MET A 1 -24.26 -34.64 -8.94
CA MET A 1 -23.62 -33.35 -9.25
C MET A 1 -22.97 -32.87 -7.97
N LEU A 2 -21.67 -32.67 -7.95
CA LEU A 2 -20.99 -32.02 -6.82
C LEU A 2 -21.55 -30.58 -6.75
N PRO A 3 -21.91 -30.08 -5.55
CA PRO A 3 -22.40 -28.71 -5.43
C PRO A 3 -21.34 -27.74 -5.96
N THR A 4 -21.78 -26.75 -6.73
CA THR A 4 -20.90 -25.70 -7.23
C THR A 4 -20.16 -25.09 -6.04
N PRO A 5 -18.82 -25.01 -6.04
CA PRO A 5 -18.10 -24.50 -4.88
C PRO A 5 -18.55 -23.08 -4.58
N ILE A 6 -18.90 -22.81 -3.34
CA ILE A 6 -19.40 -21.51 -2.87
C ILE A 6 -18.34 -20.43 -3.12
N LEU A 7 -17.07 -20.80 -3.13
CA LEU A 7 -15.94 -19.95 -3.44
C LEU A 7 -15.21 -20.44 -4.69
N PRO A 8 -15.40 -19.81 -5.87
CA PRO A 8 -14.74 -20.22 -7.10
C PRO A 8 -13.21 -19.99 -7.08
N GLN A 9 -12.74 -18.97 -6.36
CA GLN A 9 -11.34 -18.67 -6.13
C GLN A 9 -11.16 -18.17 -4.70
N TYR A 10 -10.17 -18.73 -4.01
CA TYR A 10 -9.92 -18.44 -2.60
C TYR A 10 -8.44 -18.58 -2.27
N GLY A 11 -8.03 -17.91 -1.20
CA GLY A 11 -6.71 -18.06 -0.58
C GLY A 11 -6.84 -18.30 0.91
N LEU A 12 -6.02 -19.19 1.46
CA LEU A 12 -5.96 -19.48 2.88
C LEU A 12 -5.36 -18.28 3.63
N LEU A 13 -6.09 -17.70 4.57
CA LEU A 13 -5.61 -16.63 5.45
C LEU A 13 -5.05 -17.17 6.76
N GLY A 14 -5.73 -18.13 7.34
CA GLY A 14 -5.41 -18.62 8.66
C GLY A 14 -6.43 -19.65 9.16
N PHE A 15 -6.47 -19.78 10.46
CA PHE A 15 -7.32 -20.76 11.14
C PHE A 15 -8.08 -20.08 12.27
N HIS A 16 -9.28 -20.56 12.53
CA HIS A 16 -10.08 -20.10 13.65
C HIS A 16 -9.42 -20.47 14.97
N VAL A 17 -9.41 -19.54 15.92
CA VAL A 17 -8.99 -19.77 17.30
C VAL A 17 -10.24 -19.91 18.16
N GLY A 18 -10.47 -21.10 18.65
CA GLY A 18 -11.64 -21.44 19.45
C GLY A 18 -11.50 -21.03 20.92
N LYS A 19 -12.44 -21.48 21.74
CA LYS A 19 -12.39 -21.29 23.19
C LYS A 19 -11.09 -21.90 23.77
N HIS A 20 -10.53 -21.24 24.78
CA HIS A 20 -9.25 -21.59 25.40
C HIS A 20 -8.03 -21.49 24.48
N ASP A 21 -8.04 -20.54 23.53
CA ASP A 21 -6.93 -20.24 22.61
C ASP A 21 -6.44 -21.45 21.80
N GLN A 22 -7.30 -22.44 21.55
CA GLN A 22 -6.97 -23.59 20.74
C GLN A 22 -7.17 -23.28 19.26
N ILE A 23 -6.10 -23.43 18.48
CA ILE A 23 -6.14 -23.27 17.01
C ILE A 23 -6.85 -24.48 16.40
N SER A 24 -7.96 -24.23 15.71
CA SER A 24 -8.72 -25.26 14.99
C SER A 24 -8.23 -25.37 13.56
N TYR A 25 -7.32 -26.28 13.28
CA TYR A 25 -6.83 -26.52 11.91
C TYR A 25 -7.90 -27.11 10.97
N HIS A 26 -9.03 -27.55 11.52
CA HIS A 26 -10.18 -28.03 10.75
C HIS A 26 -11.16 -26.91 10.35
N GLU A 27 -10.93 -25.68 10.83
CA GLU A 27 -11.74 -24.51 10.54
C GLU A 27 -10.88 -23.44 9.84
N PRO A 28 -10.47 -23.65 8.57
CA PRO A 28 -9.67 -22.71 7.84
C PRO A 28 -10.47 -21.45 7.49
N ILE A 29 -9.85 -20.30 7.66
CA ILE A 29 -10.39 -19.00 7.24
C ILE A 29 -9.83 -18.67 5.86
N MET A 30 -10.73 -18.56 4.89
CA MET A 30 -10.41 -18.34 3.49
C MET A 30 -10.76 -16.91 3.06
N LEU A 31 -9.87 -16.29 2.30
CA LEU A 31 -10.15 -15.04 1.59
C LEU A 31 -10.79 -15.35 0.24
N THR A 32 -11.90 -14.71 -0.08
CA THR A 32 -12.42 -14.69 -1.45
C THR A 32 -11.54 -13.84 -2.33
N VAL A 33 -10.76 -14.45 -3.24
CA VAL A 33 -9.89 -13.73 -4.18
C VAL A 33 -10.61 -13.36 -5.47
N HIS A 34 -11.73 -14.02 -5.76
CA HIS A 34 -12.54 -13.79 -6.96
C HIS A 34 -13.11 -12.37 -7.01
N ALA A 35 -13.70 -11.91 -5.93
CA ALA A 35 -14.29 -10.58 -5.86
C ALA A 35 -13.30 -9.54 -5.29
N PRO A 36 -13.24 -8.34 -5.87
CA PRO A 36 -12.50 -7.24 -5.28
C PRO A 36 -13.00 -6.94 -3.86
N ASN A 37 -12.06 -6.70 -2.97
CA ASN A 37 -12.30 -6.39 -1.58
C ASN A 37 -11.31 -5.32 -1.10
N SER A 38 -11.59 -4.75 0.07
CA SER A 38 -10.71 -3.81 0.75
C SER A 38 -10.48 -4.29 2.18
N ALA A 39 -9.22 -4.24 2.61
CA ALA A 39 -8.81 -4.70 3.93
C ALA A 39 -8.09 -3.60 4.71
N PHE A 40 -8.39 -3.48 5.98
CA PHE A 40 -7.70 -2.62 6.93
C PHE A 40 -7.01 -3.49 7.98
N ILE A 41 -5.71 -3.28 8.18
CA ILE A 41 -4.89 -4.03 9.13
C ILE A 41 -4.32 -3.03 10.14
N CYS A 42 -4.63 -3.17 11.41
CA CYS A 42 -4.08 -2.31 12.45
C CYS A 42 -3.57 -3.09 13.66
N GLY A 43 -2.70 -2.47 14.43
CA GLY A 43 -2.10 -3.02 15.62
C GLY A 43 -0.75 -2.38 15.94
N SER A 44 -0.21 -2.60 17.12
CA SER A 44 1.08 -2.07 17.52
C SER A 44 2.25 -2.70 16.74
N GLN A 45 3.43 -2.15 16.89
CA GLN A 45 4.64 -2.72 16.30
C GLN A 45 4.85 -4.17 16.78
N ARG A 46 5.32 -5.06 15.90
CA ARG A 46 5.55 -6.50 16.16
C ARG A 46 4.27 -7.31 16.50
N SER A 47 3.09 -6.81 16.26
CA SER A 47 1.83 -7.55 16.49
C SER A 47 1.48 -8.59 15.42
N GLY A 48 2.16 -8.56 14.26
CA GLY A 48 1.90 -9.47 13.13
C GLY A 48 1.21 -8.83 11.94
N LYS A 49 1.08 -7.50 11.87
CA LYS A 49 0.46 -6.76 10.74
C LYS A 49 1.08 -7.10 9.39
N SER A 50 2.42 -6.90 9.27
CA SER A 50 3.14 -7.18 8.01
C SER A 50 3.02 -8.64 7.60
N TYR A 51 2.90 -9.53 8.56
CA TYR A 51 2.67 -10.95 8.33
C TYR A 51 1.30 -11.19 7.65
N THR A 52 0.25 -10.57 8.17
CA THR A 52 -1.09 -10.62 7.58
C THR A 52 -1.12 -9.96 6.21
N LEU A 53 -0.43 -8.82 6.04
CA LEU A 53 -0.27 -8.14 4.76
C LEU A 53 0.37 -9.06 3.71
N ASN A 54 1.48 -9.74 4.07
CA ASN A 54 2.16 -10.69 3.19
C ASN A 54 1.26 -11.88 2.80
N CYS A 55 0.45 -12.38 3.73
CA CYS A 55 -0.50 -13.45 3.42
C CYS A 55 -1.60 -12.99 2.45
N LEU A 56 -2.13 -11.79 2.62
CA LEU A 56 -3.13 -11.21 1.71
C LEU A 56 -2.55 -11.00 0.31
N LEU A 57 -1.35 -10.42 0.20
CA LEU A 57 -0.67 -10.23 -1.06
C LEU A 57 -0.32 -11.56 -1.73
N GLY A 58 0.23 -12.52 -0.98
CA GLY A 58 0.55 -13.85 -1.49
C GLY A 58 -0.67 -14.55 -2.09
N ASN A 59 -1.83 -14.44 -1.43
CA ASN A 59 -3.09 -15.00 -1.95
C ASN A 59 -3.56 -14.33 -3.25
N CYS A 60 -3.15 -13.10 -3.53
CA CYS A 60 -3.47 -12.38 -4.75
C CYS A 60 -2.46 -12.61 -5.89
N LEU A 61 -1.20 -12.89 -5.54
CA LEU A 61 -0.09 -12.91 -6.49
C LEU A 61 0.40 -14.31 -6.86
N LEU A 62 0.12 -15.32 -6.01
CA LEU A 62 0.54 -16.70 -6.23
C LEU A 62 -0.64 -17.58 -6.65
N ALA A 63 -0.47 -18.32 -7.75
CA ALA A 63 -1.38 -19.41 -8.14
C ALA A 63 -0.86 -20.74 -7.56
N ASP A 64 -0.74 -20.82 -6.24
CA ASP A 64 -0.22 -22.01 -5.55
C ASP A 64 -1.37 -22.85 -5.01
N VAL A 65 -1.37 -24.13 -5.34
CA VAL A 65 -2.39 -25.11 -4.94
C VAL A 65 -2.46 -25.28 -3.41
N TRP A 66 -1.32 -25.11 -2.72
CA TRP A 66 -1.25 -25.25 -1.25
C TRP A 66 -1.87 -24.08 -0.49
N THR A 67 -1.94 -22.92 -1.11
CA THR A 67 -2.48 -21.72 -0.46
C THR A 67 -3.89 -21.38 -0.89
N GLY A 68 -4.39 -21.99 -1.96
CA GLY A 68 -5.72 -21.72 -2.43
C GLY A 68 -5.94 -22.05 -3.90
N LYS A 69 -6.95 -21.42 -4.49
CA LYS A 69 -7.31 -21.58 -5.88
C LYS A 69 -7.40 -20.21 -6.51
N LEU A 70 -6.39 -19.85 -7.28
CA LEU A 70 -6.34 -18.62 -8.05
C LEU A 70 -6.27 -18.96 -9.54
N ARG A 71 -7.16 -18.40 -10.34
CA ARG A 71 -7.24 -18.67 -11.78
C ARG A 71 -6.11 -18.00 -12.55
N GLN A 72 -5.82 -16.75 -12.17
CA GLN A 72 -4.74 -15.93 -12.71
C GLN A 72 -4.23 -15.01 -11.60
N PRO A 73 -2.92 -14.94 -11.38
CA PRO A 73 -2.33 -13.98 -10.48
C PRO A 73 -2.69 -12.55 -10.86
N LEU A 74 -2.82 -11.67 -9.86
CA LEU A 74 -3.00 -10.25 -10.07
C LEU A 74 -1.65 -9.55 -10.24
N ALA A 75 -1.67 -8.27 -10.60
CA ALA A 75 -0.51 -7.39 -10.45
C ALA A 75 -0.52 -6.71 -9.08
N GLY A 76 0.63 -6.64 -8.42
CA GLY A 76 0.79 -6.04 -7.10
C GLY A 76 1.46 -4.68 -7.15
N LEU A 77 0.98 -3.74 -6.32
CA LEU A 77 1.58 -2.44 -6.09
C LEU A 77 1.60 -2.16 -4.58
N VAL A 78 2.78 -1.96 -4.00
CA VAL A 78 2.95 -1.64 -2.58
C VAL A 78 3.58 -0.28 -2.44
N PHE A 79 3.06 0.53 -1.54
CA PHE A 79 3.62 1.81 -1.12
C PHE A 79 4.26 1.67 0.24
N HIS A 80 5.54 2.01 0.34
CA HIS A 80 6.32 1.98 1.57
C HIS A 80 7.13 3.25 1.74
N TYR A 81 7.19 3.76 2.96
CA TYR A 81 8.00 4.93 3.31
C TYR A 81 8.41 4.88 4.78
N ASP A 82 9.69 5.16 5.01
CA ASP A 82 10.24 5.48 6.31
C ASP A 82 11.13 6.73 6.20
N ILE A 83 10.97 7.67 7.12
CA ILE A 83 11.84 8.86 7.17
C ILE A 83 13.28 8.49 7.56
N ASP A 84 13.43 7.42 8.31
CA ASP A 84 14.74 6.88 8.65
C ASP A 84 15.19 5.89 7.57
N SER A 85 16.14 6.32 6.75
CA SER A 85 16.73 5.46 5.68
C SER A 85 17.51 4.27 6.23
N SER A 86 17.87 4.27 7.52
CA SER A 86 18.41 3.09 8.24
C SER A 86 17.31 2.12 8.62
N GLY A 87 16.04 2.52 8.48
CA GLY A 87 14.85 1.83 8.92
C GLY A 87 14.56 0.51 8.21
N THR A 88 13.38 0.02 8.48
CA THR A 88 12.90 -1.28 8.00
C THR A 88 12.64 -1.26 6.49
N LEU A 89 13.09 -2.30 5.80
CA LEU A 89 12.69 -2.58 4.43
C LEU A 89 11.20 -2.96 4.37
N ALA A 90 10.59 -2.78 3.21
CA ALA A 90 9.26 -3.32 2.97
C ALA A 90 9.32 -4.86 3.07
N GLU A 91 8.77 -5.42 4.16
CA GLU A 91 8.80 -6.87 4.40
C GLU A 91 8.13 -7.67 3.27
N THR A 92 7.27 -7.02 2.48
CA THR A 92 6.60 -7.59 1.32
C THR A 92 7.57 -8.02 0.21
N ALA A 93 8.80 -7.51 0.21
CA ALA A 93 9.86 -7.92 -0.71
C ALA A 93 10.23 -9.41 -0.54
N SER A 94 10.06 -9.98 0.66
CA SER A 94 10.28 -11.41 0.93
C SER A 94 9.43 -12.37 0.09
N LEU A 95 8.38 -11.87 -0.56
CA LEU A 95 7.56 -12.65 -1.48
C LEU A 95 8.34 -13.12 -2.73
N CYS A 96 9.50 -12.53 -3.04
CA CYS A 96 10.40 -12.99 -4.11
C CYS A 96 10.86 -14.44 -3.89
N SER A 97 11.06 -14.86 -2.63
CA SER A 97 11.45 -16.24 -2.28
C SER A 97 10.43 -17.32 -2.67
N ARG A 98 9.28 -16.92 -3.22
CA ARG A 98 8.24 -17.79 -3.75
C ARG A 98 8.06 -17.68 -5.26
N GLY A 99 9.06 -17.16 -5.95
CA GLY A 99 9.04 -17.00 -7.40
C GLY A 99 8.17 -15.84 -7.89
N ILE A 100 7.69 -14.94 -6.99
CA ILE A 100 7.08 -13.69 -7.40
C ILE A 100 8.20 -12.75 -7.85
N LYS A 101 8.08 -12.21 -9.06
CA LYS A 101 8.98 -11.15 -9.50
C LYS A 101 8.68 -9.88 -8.76
N VAL A 102 9.64 -9.43 -7.95
CA VAL A 102 9.56 -8.21 -7.14
C VAL A 102 10.45 -7.14 -7.74
N ASN A 103 9.87 -6.02 -8.11
CA ASN A 103 10.58 -4.83 -8.54
C ASN A 103 10.44 -3.73 -7.49
N VAL A 104 11.54 -3.30 -6.88
CA VAL A 104 11.56 -2.26 -5.87
C VAL A 104 12.05 -0.96 -6.50
N LEU A 105 11.19 0.05 -6.53
CA LEU A 105 11.50 1.39 -6.99
C LEU A 105 11.91 2.23 -5.79
N VAL A 106 13.17 2.63 -5.73
CA VAL A 106 13.79 3.28 -4.56
C VAL A 106 14.12 4.73 -4.87
N SER A 107 14.03 5.61 -3.87
CA SER A 107 14.48 7.00 -3.99
C SER A 107 15.93 7.08 -4.46
N ASN A 108 16.20 7.99 -5.40
CA ASN A 108 17.52 8.12 -6.03
C ASN A 108 18.64 8.43 -5.02
N SER A 109 18.35 9.25 -4.00
CA SER A 109 19.31 9.62 -2.94
C SER A 109 19.66 8.49 -1.98
N ASN A 110 18.83 7.44 -1.90
CA ASN A 110 19.04 6.28 -1.03
C ASN A 110 19.29 4.98 -1.82
N PHE A 111 19.48 5.06 -3.14
CA PHE A 111 19.47 3.90 -4.01
C PHE A 111 20.53 2.85 -3.66
N GLU A 112 21.80 3.24 -3.53
CA GLU A 112 22.89 2.28 -3.28
C GLU A 112 22.71 1.53 -1.95
N SER A 113 22.34 2.26 -0.90
CA SER A 113 22.08 1.69 0.41
C SER A 113 20.90 0.74 0.41
N ALA A 114 19.78 1.16 -0.19
CA ALA A 114 18.57 0.36 -0.25
C ALA A 114 18.74 -0.87 -1.15
N GLN A 115 19.39 -0.74 -2.31
CA GLN A 115 19.68 -1.85 -3.20
C GLN A 115 20.47 -2.95 -2.47
N LEU A 116 21.54 -2.57 -1.77
CA LEU A 116 22.33 -3.52 -1.00
C LEU A 116 21.50 -4.21 0.08
N LYS A 117 20.70 -3.45 0.83
CA LYS A 117 19.83 -4.01 1.88
C LYS A 117 18.82 -5.00 1.32
N TYR A 118 18.13 -4.65 0.23
CA TYR A 118 17.15 -5.55 -0.40
C TYR A 118 17.81 -6.83 -0.95
N GLN A 119 19.01 -6.73 -1.54
CA GLN A 119 19.75 -7.88 -2.03
C GLN A 119 20.24 -8.80 -0.91
N THR A 120 20.65 -8.24 0.23
CA THR A 120 21.14 -9.02 1.38
C THR A 120 20.02 -9.62 2.23
N ALA A 121 18.81 -9.03 2.20
CA ALA A 121 17.66 -9.47 2.97
C ALA A 121 16.84 -10.58 2.30
N THR A 122 17.21 -11.03 1.11
CA THR A 122 16.49 -12.08 0.37
C THR A 122 17.37 -13.28 0.07
N ASP A 123 16.79 -14.47 0.20
CA ASP A 123 17.44 -15.73 -0.18
C ASP A 123 17.28 -16.03 -1.69
N ASP A 124 16.50 -15.23 -2.42
CA ASP A 124 16.25 -15.39 -3.85
C ASP A 124 16.44 -14.06 -4.61
N PRO A 125 17.70 -13.65 -4.81
CA PRO A 125 18.04 -12.40 -5.48
C PRO A 125 17.67 -12.39 -6.97
N GLU A 126 17.43 -13.53 -7.60
CA GLU A 126 17.07 -13.61 -9.03
C GLU A 126 15.66 -13.07 -9.31
N ASN A 127 14.76 -13.19 -8.34
CA ASN A 127 13.40 -12.71 -8.43
C ASN A 127 13.20 -11.30 -7.86
N LEU A 128 14.26 -10.65 -7.36
CA LEU A 128 14.21 -9.30 -6.81
C LEU A 128 15.10 -8.36 -7.60
N THR A 129 14.52 -7.26 -8.09
CA THR A 129 15.27 -6.17 -8.72
C THR A 129 15.01 -4.87 -7.97
N ALA A 130 16.06 -4.08 -7.75
CA ALA A 130 15.94 -2.74 -7.19
C ALA A 130 16.38 -1.72 -8.24
N GLU A 131 15.51 -0.75 -8.53
CA GLU A 131 15.74 0.29 -9.54
C GLU A 131 15.45 1.67 -8.94
N ASN A 132 16.06 2.71 -9.52
CA ASN A 132 15.74 4.07 -9.14
C ASN A 132 14.30 4.42 -9.49
N PHE A 133 13.59 5.05 -8.55
CA PHE A 133 12.31 5.67 -8.83
C PHE A 133 12.50 6.91 -9.69
N LEU A 134 12.25 6.79 -10.97
CA LEU A 134 12.36 7.87 -11.95
C LEU A 134 11.09 7.95 -12.78
N LEU A 135 10.31 8.99 -12.56
CA LEU A 135 9.08 9.29 -13.29
C LEU A 135 9.40 9.65 -14.74
N PRO A 136 8.98 8.86 -15.74
CA PRO A 136 9.20 9.19 -17.12
C PRO A 136 8.38 10.43 -17.53
N PRO A 137 8.91 11.35 -18.34
CA PRO A 137 8.15 12.50 -18.85
C PRO A 137 6.88 12.10 -19.61
N SER A 138 6.85 10.91 -20.22
CA SER A 138 5.66 10.37 -20.90
C SER A 138 4.50 10.03 -19.96
N GLU A 139 4.76 9.87 -18.67
CA GLU A 139 3.72 9.65 -17.66
C GLU A 139 3.18 10.96 -17.07
N LEU A 140 3.75 12.09 -17.45
CA LEU A 140 3.25 13.38 -16.99
C LEU A 140 2.00 13.78 -17.79
N THR A 141 0.99 14.20 -17.04
CA THR A 141 -0.16 14.91 -17.53
C THR A 141 -0.18 16.32 -16.92
N ILE A 142 -1.02 17.19 -17.45
CA ILE A 142 -1.21 18.54 -16.86
C ILE A 142 -1.63 18.43 -15.39
N GLU A 143 -2.53 17.50 -15.06
CA GLU A 143 -2.99 17.26 -13.68
C GLU A 143 -1.83 16.77 -12.79
N ARG A 144 -1.06 15.77 -13.24
CA ARG A 144 0.09 15.25 -12.49
C ARG A 144 1.17 16.32 -12.30
N MET A 145 1.42 17.11 -13.34
CA MET A 145 2.38 18.22 -13.27
C MET A 145 1.92 19.29 -12.29
N HIS A 146 0.62 19.64 -12.29
CA HIS A 146 0.05 20.58 -11.33
C HIS A 146 0.25 20.09 -9.89
N LYS A 147 -0.01 18.80 -9.61
CA LYS A 147 0.21 18.18 -8.30
C LYS A 147 1.67 18.21 -7.89
N LEU A 148 2.58 17.84 -8.79
CA LEU A 148 4.02 17.86 -8.54
C LEU A 148 4.55 19.25 -8.24
N MET A 149 4.00 20.28 -8.86
CA MET A 149 4.41 21.65 -8.62
C MET A 149 3.69 22.28 -7.41
N ALA A 150 2.53 21.78 -7.03
CA ALA A 150 1.75 22.25 -5.88
C ALA A 150 2.19 21.65 -4.53
N PHE A 151 3.37 21.03 -4.44
CA PHE A 151 3.92 20.58 -3.16
C PHE A 151 3.85 21.71 -2.16
N SER A 152 2.85 21.65 -1.31
CA SER A 152 2.54 22.76 -0.44
C SER A 152 3.48 22.78 0.74
N GLU A 153 4.27 23.79 0.80
CA GLU A 153 4.64 24.38 2.08
C GLU A 153 3.37 24.89 2.78
N ARG A 154 3.34 24.80 4.09
CA ARG A 154 2.28 25.33 4.97
C ARG A 154 2.21 26.87 4.93
N SER A 155 2.22 27.48 3.76
CA SER A 155 2.19 28.92 3.55
C SER A 155 0.78 29.29 3.14
N ASP A 156 0.13 30.15 3.93
CA ASP A 156 -1.20 30.70 3.63
C ASP A 156 -1.23 31.56 2.36
N ALA A 157 -0.07 31.90 1.78
CA ALA A 157 0.07 32.68 0.56
C ALA A 157 0.62 31.80 -0.57
N VAL A 158 -0.10 31.72 -1.67
CA VAL A 158 0.36 31.07 -2.91
C VAL A 158 1.50 31.91 -3.51
N PRO A 159 2.73 31.38 -3.63
CA PRO A 159 3.82 32.16 -4.24
C PRO A 159 3.51 32.53 -5.70
N LEU A 160 3.91 33.72 -6.14
CA LEU A 160 3.63 34.23 -7.49
C LEU A 160 4.13 33.30 -8.60
N TYR A 161 5.24 32.59 -8.37
CA TYR A 161 5.74 31.61 -9.36
C TYR A 161 4.74 30.45 -9.57
N MET A 162 3.90 30.10 -8.58
CA MET A 162 2.86 29.09 -8.72
C MET A 162 1.73 29.56 -9.66
N GLU A 163 1.37 30.84 -9.63
CA GLU A 163 0.40 31.39 -10.59
C GLU A 163 0.92 31.33 -12.02
N VAL A 164 2.23 31.58 -12.19
CA VAL A 164 2.90 31.44 -13.49
C VAL A 164 2.88 29.99 -13.99
N ILE A 165 3.16 29.02 -13.10
CA ILE A 165 3.08 27.60 -13.41
C ILE A 165 1.64 27.24 -13.81
N GLN A 166 0.63 27.63 -13.02
CA GLN A 166 -0.77 27.35 -13.33
C GLN A 166 -1.21 27.97 -14.65
N ARG A 167 -0.76 29.21 -14.95
CA ARG A 167 -1.02 29.89 -16.24
C ARG A 167 -0.42 29.09 -17.38
N GLY A 168 0.84 28.67 -17.27
CA GLY A 168 1.53 27.86 -18.29
C GLY A 168 0.81 26.53 -18.53
N LEU A 169 0.42 25.83 -17.47
CA LEU A 169 -0.32 24.57 -17.57
C LEU A 169 -1.71 24.76 -18.21
N ARG A 170 -2.44 25.85 -17.89
CA ARG A 170 -3.71 26.19 -18.54
C ARG A 170 -3.52 26.50 -20.01
N GLN A 171 -2.48 27.27 -20.37
CA GLN A 171 -2.17 27.58 -21.76
C GLN A 171 -1.90 26.29 -22.55
N MET A 172 -1.12 25.36 -21.99
CA MET A 172 -0.87 24.05 -22.61
C MET A 172 -2.15 23.22 -22.73
N ALA A 173 -3.04 23.27 -21.74
CA ALA A 173 -4.33 22.57 -21.79
C ALA A 173 -5.19 23.06 -22.97
N VAL A 174 -5.24 24.37 -23.17
CA VAL A 174 -6.05 24.98 -24.25
C VAL A 174 -5.44 24.73 -25.63
N SER A 175 -4.11 24.82 -25.75
CA SER A 175 -3.41 24.70 -27.03
C SER A 175 -3.12 23.26 -27.45
N GLY A 176 -3.16 22.30 -26.51
CA GLY A 176 -2.66 20.94 -26.69
C GLY A 176 -3.70 19.83 -26.61
N GLN A 177 -4.99 20.13 -26.84
CA GLN A 177 -6.10 19.18 -26.62
C GLN A 177 -5.90 17.76 -27.22
N ASP A 178 -5.04 17.60 -28.25
CA ASP A 178 -4.77 16.30 -28.89
C ASP A 178 -3.33 15.82 -28.83
N ARG A 179 -2.39 16.54 -28.17
CA ARG A 179 -0.95 16.27 -28.32
C ARG A 179 -0.26 15.69 -27.07
N GLY A 180 -0.99 15.50 -25.98
CA GLY A 180 -0.39 15.10 -24.70
C GLY A 180 0.49 16.20 -24.08
N PHE A 181 0.91 15.99 -22.83
CA PHE A 181 1.76 16.94 -22.11
C PHE A 181 3.21 16.80 -22.53
N LYS A 182 3.85 17.91 -22.93
CA LYS A 182 5.26 17.96 -23.32
C LYS A 182 6.07 18.77 -22.32
N TYR A 183 6.83 18.07 -21.50
CA TYR A 183 7.61 18.67 -20.42
C TYR A 183 8.60 19.75 -20.91
N GLY A 184 9.25 19.55 -22.06
CA GLY A 184 10.15 20.55 -22.66
C GLY A 184 9.45 21.86 -23.03
N GLU A 185 8.24 21.81 -23.60
CA GLU A 185 7.43 23.00 -23.89
C GLU A 185 7.02 23.72 -22.61
N PHE A 186 6.66 22.97 -21.56
CA PHE A 186 6.37 23.53 -20.23
C PHE A 186 7.56 24.31 -19.66
N LEU A 187 8.77 23.75 -19.73
CA LEU A 187 9.96 24.45 -19.26
C LEU A 187 10.22 25.74 -20.04
N GLN A 188 10.04 25.73 -21.37
CA GLN A 188 10.18 26.94 -22.19
C GLN A 188 9.22 28.04 -21.77
N LEU A 189 7.93 27.69 -21.51
CA LEU A 189 6.94 28.64 -21.01
C LEU A 189 7.35 29.26 -19.65
N LEU A 190 7.91 28.43 -18.75
CA LEU A 190 8.40 28.92 -17.46
C LEU A 190 9.63 29.81 -17.58
N TYR A 191 10.51 29.59 -18.55
CA TYR A 191 11.66 30.46 -18.80
C TYR A 191 11.23 31.81 -19.38
N GLN A 192 10.21 31.82 -20.25
CA GLN A 192 9.70 33.04 -20.90
C GLN A 192 8.83 33.90 -19.96
N ALA A 193 8.45 33.40 -18.80
CA ALA A 193 7.47 34.04 -17.91
C ALA A 193 7.94 35.30 -17.18
N GLY A 194 9.18 35.77 -17.38
CA GLY A 194 9.67 37.07 -16.90
C GLY A 194 9.69 37.24 -15.38
N LEU A 195 9.90 36.19 -14.62
CA LEU A 195 9.97 36.22 -13.16
C LEU A 195 11.21 37.01 -12.67
N SER A 196 11.05 37.78 -11.58
CA SER A 196 12.17 38.45 -10.92
C SER A 196 13.19 37.44 -10.36
N THR A 197 14.43 37.88 -10.13
CA THR A 197 15.51 37.04 -9.58
C THR A 197 15.10 36.38 -8.25
N GLU A 198 14.35 37.07 -7.40
CA GLU A 198 13.84 36.56 -6.14
C GLU A 198 12.80 35.44 -6.32
N GLN A 199 11.99 35.52 -7.36
CA GLN A 199 10.97 34.53 -7.70
C GLN A 199 11.55 33.33 -8.48
N GLN A 200 12.66 33.52 -9.16
CA GLN A 200 13.33 32.43 -9.90
C GLN A 200 13.97 31.40 -8.96
N ARG A 201 14.49 31.84 -7.79
CA ARG A 201 15.13 30.92 -6.82
C ARG A 201 14.18 29.83 -6.30
N PRO A 202 13.00 30.15 -5.73
CA PRO A 202 12.07 29.12 -5.26
C PRO A 202 11.57 28.24 -6.39
N LYS A 203 11.30 28.81 -7.58
CA LYS A 203 10.94 28.02 -8.78
C LYS A 203 12.03 27.03 -9.14
N ARG A 204 13.30 27.45 -9.16
CA ARG A 204 14.44 26.58 -9.50
C ARG A 204 14.58 25.44 -8.50
N LEU A 205 14.56 25.73 -7.20
CA LEU A 205 14.64 24.70 -6.17
C LEU A 205 13.50 23.65 -6.31
N ARG A 206 12.31 24.11 -6.70
CA ARG A 206 11.17 23.22 -6.94
C ARG A 206 11.41 22.33 -8.18
N LEU A 207 11.93 22.90 -9.25
CA LEU A 207 12.28 22.14 -10.46
C LEU A 207 13.43 21.17 -10.20
N ASP A 208 14.43 21.56 -9.41
CA ASP A 208 15.56 20.70 -9.05
C ASP A 208 15.07 19.49 -8.23
N LEU A 209 14.16 19.72 -7.25
CA LEU A 209 13.51 18.64 -6.51
C LEU A 209 12.70 17.72 -7.45
N LEU A 210 11.92 18.28 -8.36
CA LEU A 210 11.16 17.50 -9.33
C LEU A 210 12.10 16.66 -10.22
N HIS A 211 13.19 17.24 -10.70
CA HIS A 211 14.17 16.55 -11.54
C HIS A 211 14.87 15.39 -10.80
N SER A 212 14.97 15.44 -9.46
CA SER A 212 15.52 14.33 -8.69
C SER A 212 14.64 13.06 -8.74
N PHE A 213 13.35 13.21 -9.05
CA PHE A 213 12.40 12.12 -9.22
C PHE A 213 12.01 11.85 -10.68
N MET A 214 12.66 12.53 -11.62
CA MET A 214 12.32 12.41 -13.04
C MET A 214 13.51 11.88 -13.85
N ARG A 215 13.18 11.15 -14.90
CA ARG A 215 14.14 10.78 -15.95
C ARG A 215 14.34 11.96 -16.91
N TRP A 216 15.07 12.97 -16.42
CA TRP A 216 15.31 14.20 -17.18
C TRP A 216 16.74 14.75 -16.98
N PRO A 217 17.45 15.22 -18.05
CA PRO A 217 17.09 15.09 -19.47
C PRO A 217 17.11 13.64 -19.93
N PRO A 218 16.31 13.29 -20.97
CA PRO A 218 16.31 11.92 -21.48
C PRO A 218 17.69 11.57 -22.07
N SER A 219 18.25 10.44 -21.66
CA SER A 219 19.49 9.94 -22.25
C SER A 219 19.26 9.36 -23.64
N ASN A 220 20.33 9.29 -24.47
CA ASN A 220 20.24 8.63 -25.78
C ASN A 220 19.88 7.14 -25.69
N MET A 221 20.11 6.50 -24.53
CA MET A 221 19.67 5.13 -24.25
C MET A 221 18.18 5.04 -23.96
N ASP A 222 17.60 6.05 -23.29
CA ASP A 222 16.16 6.11 -23.00
C ASP A 222 15.32 6.24 -24.25
N LEU A 223 15.82 6.93 -25.28
CA LEU A 223 15.16 7.08 -26.58
C LEU A 223 15.13 5.78 -27.39
N LYS A 224 16.07 4.86 -27.15
CA LYS A 224 16.18 3.57 -27.86
C LYS A 224 15.45 2.43 -27.15
N ASN A 225 15.23 2.53 -25.86
CA ASN A 225 14.70 1.45 -25.05
C ASN A 225 13.20 1.66 -24.74
N LYS A 226 12.31 0.94 -25.45
CA LYS A 226 10.85 1.01 -25.23
C LYS A 226 10.42 0.63 -23.81
N LYS A 227 11.24 -0.13 -23.05
CA LYS A 227 10.99 -0.43 -21.64
C LYS A 227 11.29 0.77 -20.72
N ALA A 228 12.17 1.69 -21.15
CA ALA A 228 12.53 2.89 -20.41
C ALA A 228 11.38 3.91 -20.21
N GLY A 229 10.23 3.70 -20.86
CA GLY A 229 9.06 4.58 -20.78
C GLY A 229 7.96 4.16 -19.80
N LYS A 230 8.13 3.08 -19.04
CA LYS A 230 7.12 2.63 -18.05
C LYS A 230 7.61 2.89 -16.63
N LEU A 231 6.74 3.46 -15.80
CA LEU A 231 7.01 3.65 -14.36
C LEU A 231 6.77 2.36 -13.58
N LEU A 232 5.70 1.64 -13.90
CA LEU A 232 5.26 0.46 -13.14
C LEU A 232 5.23 -0.77 -14.05
N ASP A 233 5.67 -1.91 -13.52
CA ASP A 233 5.43 -3.21 -14.13
C ASP A 233 4.14 -3.81 -13.53
N GLN A 234 3.14 -4.03 -14.38
CA GLN A 234 1.82 -4.49 -13.99
C GLN A 234 1.48 -5.83 -14.67
N GLN A 235 2.46 -6.71 -14.77
CA GLN A 235 2.25 -8.06 -15.30
C GLN A 235 1.59 -8.96 -14.23
N PRO A 236 0.81 -9.98 -14.63
CA PRO A 236 0.28 -10.96 -13.69
C PRO A 236 1.39 -11.63 -12.87
N GLY A 237 1.20 -11.73 -11.56
CA GLY A 237 2.17 -12.36 -10.65
C GLY A 237 3.44 -11.53 -10.40
N THR A 238 3.45 -10.24 -10.76
CA THR A 238 4.53 -9.31 -10.41
C THR A 238 4.13 -8.42 -9.24
N LEU A 239 5.10 -8.04 -8.43
CA LEU A 239 4.95 -7.09 -7.33
C LEU A 239 5.87 -5.90 -7.56
N THR A 240 5.31 -4.71 -7.73
CA THR A 240 6.08 -3.45 -7.69
C THR A 240 5.96 -2.83 -6.31
N ILE A 241 7.09 -2.59 -5.67
CA ILE A 241 7.18 -1.87 -4.39
C ILE A 241 7.73 -0.49 -4.69
N VAL A 242 7.01 0.55 -4.33
CA VAL A 242 7.48 1.94 -4.39
C VAL A 242 7.94 2.31 -2.99
N ASP A 243 9.23 2.20 -2.75
CA ASP A 243 9.89 2.51 -1.48
C ASP A 243 10.60 3.87 -1.58
N LEU A 244 9.95 4.89 -1.04
CA LEU A 244 10.47 6.25 -1.03
C LEU A 244 11.09 6.62 0.34
N SER A 245 11.60 5.63 1.06
CA SER A 245 12.32 5.84 2.33
C SER A 245 13.58 6.65 2.09
N ASP A 246 13.59 7.88 2.60
CA ASP A 246 14.62 8.87 2.30
C ASP A 246 14.56 10.00 3.34
N PRO A 247 15.67 10.34 4.01
CA PRO A 247 15.70 11.42 5.00
C PRO A 247 15.50 12.83 4.39
N PHE A 248 15.66 12.96 3.07
CA PHE A 248 15.51 14.24 2.35
C PHE A 248 14.10 14.43 1.77
N VAL A 249 13.25 13.41 1.82
CA VAL A 249 11.91 13.43 1.22
C VAL A 249 10.84 13.38 2.30
N GLY A 250 10.10 14.48 2.46
CA GLY A 250 9.03 14.55 3.46
C GLY A 250 7.75 13.82 3.03
N ALA A 251 6.92 13.45 4.02
CA ALA A 251 5.68 12.70 3.83
C ALA A 251 4.72 13.31 2.78
N ALA A 252 4.60 14.65 2.72
CA ALA A 252 3.75 15.33 1.73
C ALA A 252 4.23 15.10 0.28
N THR A 253 5.56 15.09 0.05
CA THR A 253 6.15 14.77 -1.26
C THR A 253 5.88 13.32 -1.60
N VAL A 254 6.11 12.41 -0.64
CA VAL A 254 5.84 10.98 -0.79
C VAL A 254 4.37 10.72 -1.15
N CYS A 255 3.42 11.31 -0.43
CA CYS A 255 1.99 11.20 -0.74
C CYS A 255 1.67 11.65 -2.18
N THR A 256 2.28 12.73 -2.65
CA THR A 256 2.05 13.20 -4.02
C THR A 256 2.62 12.20 -5.05
N LEU A 257 3.81 11.65 -4.81
CA LEU A 257 4.40 10.65 -5.70
C LEU A 257 3.59 9.34 -5.69
N PHE A 258 3.10 8.89 -4.53
CA PHE A 258 2.22 7.73 -4.41
C PHE A 258 0.87 7.96 -5.12
N ASP A 259 0.29 9.17 -5.00
CA ASP A 259 -0.93 9.54 -5.73
C ASP A 259 -0.73 9.46 -7.25
N ILE A 260 0.43 9.89 -7.74
CA ILE A 260 0.78 9.78 -9.16
C ILE A 260 0.95 8.32 -9.56
N CYS A 261 1.68 7.52 -8.78
CA CYS A 261 1.83 6.08 -9.05
C CYS A 261 0.47 5.38 -9.11
N LEU A 262 -0.41 5.65 -8.15
CA LEU A 262 -1.76 5.09 -8.14
C LEU A 262 -2.58 5.54 -9.34
N SER A 263 -2.45 6.81 -9.75
CA SER A 263 -3.08 7.34 -10.95
C SER A 263 -2.60 6.62 -12.21
N VAL A 264 -1.28 6.41 -12.37
CA VAL A 264 -0.68 5.66 -13.49
C VAL A 264 -1.16 4.21 -13.48
N ALA A 265 -1.18 3.57 -12.32
CA ALA A 265 -1.63 2.19 -12.17
C ALA A 265 -3.10 2.01 -12.58
N LYS A 266 -3.98 2.95 -12.21
CA LYS A 266 -5.40 2.94 -12.60
C LYS A 266 -5.62 3.19 -14.10
N GLU A 267 -4.85 4.11 -14.69
CA GLU A 267 -4.95 4.45 -16.12
C GLU A 267 -4.50 3.29 -17.00
N LYS A 268 -3.40 2.63 -16.63
CA LYS A 268 -2.83 1.48 -17.35
C LYS A 268 -3.23 0.14 -16.74
N ARG A 269 -4.42 0.09 -16.18
CA ARG A 269 -4.92 -1.07 -15.46
C ARG A 269 -4.67 -2.39 -16.20
N PRO A 270 -4.06 -3.40 -15.50
CA PRO A 270 -3.87 -4.72 -16.08
C PRO A 270 -5.21 -5.48 -16.20
N GLU A 271 -5.37 -6.27 -17.25
CA GLU A 271 -6.57 -7.10 -17.45
C GLU A 271 -6.79 -8.13 -16.35
N CYS A 272 -5.70 -8.62 -15.75
CA CYS A 272 -5.77 -9.56 -14.61
C CYS A 272 -6.34 -8.94 -13.33
N GLY A 273 -6.49 -7.61 -13.27
CA GLY A 273 -6.77 -6.86 -12.06
C GLY A 273 -5.52 -6.60 -11.22
N MET A 274 -5.67 -5.83 -10.15
CA MET A 274 -4.53 -5.46 -9.30
C MET A 274 -4.87 -5.48 -7.81
N VAL A 275 -3.83 -5.62 -7.00
CA VAL A 275 -3.85 -5.38 -5.56
C VAL A 275 -2.91 -4.22 -5.23
N VAL A 276 -3.44 -3.22 -4.54
CA VAL A 276 -2.70 -2.05 -4.04
C VAL A 276 -2.60 -2.16 -2.54
N ALA A 277 -1.41 -2.09 -2.00
CA ALA A 277 -1.21 -2.14 -0.55
C ALA A 277 -0.42 -0.92 -0.06
N LEU A 278 -0.82 -0.42 1.10
CA LEU A 278 -0.14 0.62 1.85
C LEU A 278 0.50 -0.05 3.06
N ASP A 279 1.82 0.03 3.13
CA ASP A 279 2.56 -0.47 4.29
C ASP A 279 2.96 0.69 5.18
N GLU A 280 2.80 0.52 6.51
CA GLU A 280 3.07 1.53 7.53
C GLU A 280 2.42 2.91 7.21
N ALA A 281 1.15 2.90 6.79
CA ALA A 281 0.44 4.06 6.24
C ALA A 281 0.46 5.30 7.16
N HIS A 282 0.57 5.12 8.49
CA HIS A 282 0.65 6.21 9.45
C HIS A 282 1.92 7.07 9.32
N LYS A 283 2.96 6.58 8.63
CA LYS A 283 4.20 7.34 8.42
C LYS A 283 4.07 8.43 7.36
N TYR A 284 3.06 8.33 6.48
CA TYR A 284 2.89 9.29 5.39
C TYR A 284 1.45 9.81 5.23
N ILE A 285 0.43 9.13 5.71
CA ILE A 285 -0.93 9.65 5.74
C ILE A 285 -1.11 10.52 6.99
N ASP A 286 -0.86 11.81 6.83
CA ASP A 286 -1.06 12.84 7.83
C ASP A 286 -2.24 13.78 7.46
N GLN A 287 -2.33 14.95 8.08
CA GLN A 287 -3.36 15.96 7.78
C GLN A 287 -2.94 16.96 6.69
N SER A 288 -1.85 16.70 5.97
CA SER A 288 -1.41 17.55 4.88
C SER A 288 -2.38 17.51 3.68
N PRO A 289 -2.45 18.55 2.87
CA PRO A 289 -3.27 18.56 1.65
C PRO A 289 -2.87 17.44 0.68
N ALA A 290 -1.59 17.08 0.62
CA ALA A 290 -1.10 15.98 -0.22
C ALA A 290 -1.62 14.62 0.27
N ALA A 291 -1.58 14.36 1.57
CA ALA A 291 -2.12 13.14 2.17
C ALA A 291 -3.64 13.07 2.02
N THR A 292 -4.34 14.19 2.16
CA THR A 292 -5.79 14.29 1.92
C THR A 292 -6.12 13.92 0.47
N ASN A 293 -5.43 14.48 -0.52
CA ASN A 293 -5.64 14.17 -1.94
C ASN A 293 -5.37 12.68 -2.25
N PHE A 294 -4.31 12.12 -1.68
CA PHE A 294 -4.00 10.70 -1.84
C PHE A 294 -5.07 9.81 -1.18
N THR A 295 -5.52 10.17 0.01
CA THR A 295 -6.62 9.50 0.71
C THR A 295 -7.91 9.51 -0.11
N ASP A 296 -8.30 10.65 -0.69
CA ASP A 296 -9.48 10.77 -1.54
C ASP A 296 -9.38 9.89 -2.80
N ARG A 297 -8.19 9.76 -3.38
CA ARG A 297 -7.95 8.83 -4.49
C ARG A 297 -8.08 7.37 -4.06
N LEU A 298 -7.58 7.01 -2.88
CA LEU A 298 -7.77 5.66 -2.31
C LEU A 298 -9.25 5.36 -2.06
N LEU A 299 -9.98 6.31 -1.46
CA LEU A 299 -11.43 6.18 -1.26
C LEU A 299 -12.17 5.97 -2.59
N THR A 300 -11.77 6.69 -3.62
CA THR A 300 -12.32 6.50 -4.98
C THR A 300 -11.97 5.11 -5.52
N ALA A 301 -10.72 4.64 -5.34
CA ALA A 301 -10.31 3.30 -5.76
C ALA A 301 -11.11 2.19 -5.06
N ILE A 302 -11.39 2.35 -3.74
CA ILE A 302 -12.21 1.42 -2.98
C ILE A 302 -13.68 1.42 -3.47
N ARG A 303 -14.27 2.60 -3.73
CA ARG A 303 -15.65 2.69 -4.24
C ARG A 303 -15.80 2.06 -5.61
N GLU A 304 -14.80 2.22 -6.47
CA GLU A 304 -14.77 1.70 -7.84
C GLU A 304 -14.17 0.29 -7.95
N GLN A 305 -13.78 -0.34 -6.84
CA GLN A 305 -13.01 -1.59 -6.82
C GLN A 305 -13.60 -2.70 -7.68
N ARG A 306 -14.94 -2.83 -7.74
CA ARG A 306 -15.63 -3.85 -8.54
C ARG A 306 -15.52 -3.58 -10.04
N HIS A 307 -15.60 -2.32 -10.44
CA HIS A 307 -15.47 -1.91 -11.84
C HIS A 307 -14.04 -2.01 -12.35
N ASN A 308 -13.09 -1.75 -11.44
CA ASN A 308 -11.68 -1.68 -11.80
C ASN A 308 -10.90 -2.97 -11.49
N GLY A 309 -11.53 -3.99 -10.90
CA GLY A 309 -10.83 -5.22 -10.50
C GLY A 309 -9.70 -4.96 -9.49
N THR A 310 -9.81 -3.88 -8.71
CA THR A 310 -8.75 -3.44 -7.77
C THR A 310 -9.08 -3.92 -6.36
N ARG A 311 -8.07 -4.34 -5.61
CA ARG A 311 -8.14 -4.60 -4.17
C ARG A 311 -7.26 -3.58 -3.48
N VAL A 312 -7.69 -3.09 -2.32
CA VAL A 312 -6.93 -2.11 -1.54
C VAL A 312 -6.71 -2.66 -0.15
N ILE A 313 -5.45 -2.73 0.27
CA ILE A 313 -5.05 -3.21 1.60
C ILE A 313 -4.31 -2.07 2.29
N ILE A 314 -4.71 -1.72 3.50
CA ILE A 314 -4.11 -0.65 4.28
C ILE A 314 -3.56 -1.25 5.57
N SER A 315 -2.25 -1.20 5.74
CA SER A 315 -1.56 -1.63 6.97
C SER A 315 -1.03 -0.41 7.71
N THR A 316 -1.41 -0.29 8.98
CA THR A 316 -1.04 0.87 9.80
C THR A 316 -0.88 0.48 11.27
N GLN A 317 -0.04 1.21 12.00
CA GLN A 317 -0.03 1.10 13.47
C GLN A 317 -1.21 1.88 14.06
N GLU A 318 -1.50 3.04 13.48
CA GLU A 318 -2.52 3.94 14.01
C GLU A 318 -3.85 3.80 13.25
N PRO A 319 -4.92 3.28 13.85
CA PRO A 319 -6.22 3.15 13.19
C PRO A 319 -6.91 4.52 12.97
N THR A 320 -6.40 5.58 13.59
CA THR A 320 -6.96 6.94 13.51
C THR A 320 -6.50 7.74 12.28
N ILE A 321 -5.71 7.15 11.39
CA ILE A 321 -5.18 7.85 10.20
C ILE A 321 -6.28 8.40 9.29
N SER A 322 -7.38 7.67 9.14
CA SER A 322 -8.55 8.11 8.36
C SER A 322 -9.77 7.24 8.70
N GLU A 323 -10.73 7.83 9.37
CA GLU A 323 -12.01 7.19 9.67
C GLU A 323 -12.73 6.73 8.40
N LYS A 324 -12.71 7.55 7.34
CA LYS A 324 -13.33 7.23 6.06
C LYS A 324 -12.73 5.99 5.38
N LEU A 325 -11.42 5.77 5.51
CA LEU A 325 -10.77 4.56 4.99
C LEU A 325 -11.18 3.32 5.78
N LEU A 326 -11.25 3.45 7.10
CA LEU A 326 -11.70 2.37 7.98
C LEU A 326 -13.15 1.96 7.68
N ASP A 327 -14.06 2.95 7.53
CA ASP A 327 -15.48 2.72 7.20
C ASP A 327 -15.70 2.02 5.86
N LEU A 328 -14.89 2.31 4.86
CA LEU A 328 -15.04 1.74 3.53
C LEU A 328 -14.38 0.37 3.35
N CYS A 329 -13.51 -0.03 4.28
CA CYS A 329 -12.89 -1.35 4.20
C CYS A 329 -13.90 -2.44 4.56
N SER A 330 -13.99 -3.45 3.70
CA SER A 330 -14.93 -4.57 3.87
C SER A 330 -14.47 -5.61 4.88
N ILE A 331 -13.18 -5.62 5.20
CA ILE A 331 -12.55 -6.53 6.16
C ILE A 331 -11.59 -5.71 7.03
N SER A 332 -11.63 -5.89 8.34
CA SER A 332 -10.68 -5.28 9.26
C SER A 332 -10.01 -6.34 10.15
N PHE A 333 -8.68 -6.34 10.13
CA PHE A 333 -7.84 -7.20 10.97
C PHE A 333 -7.27 -6.34 12.10
N VAL A 334 -7.70 -6.62 13.32
CA VAL A 334 -7.28 -5.91 14.53
C VAL A 334 -6.32 -6.79 15.30
N HIS A 335 -5.03 -6.49 15.20
CA HIS A 335 -3.96 -7.12 15.97
C HIS A 335 -3.80 -6.46 17.33
N LEU A 336 -2.93 -7.02 18.18
CA LEU A 336 -2.61 -6.50 19.49
C LEU A 336 -2.27 -5.01 19.48
N PHE A 337 -2.93 -4.25 20.34
CA PHE A 337 -2.55 -2.89 20.73
C PHE A 337 -3.06 -2.59 22.15
N LYS A 338 -2.52 -1.54 22.79
CA LYS A 338 -2.82 -1.21 24.20
C LYS A 338 -3.50 0.15 24.38
N SER A 339 -3.78 0.88 23.30
CA SER A 339 -4.33 2.23 23.37
C SER A 339 -5.86 2.25 23.48
N PRO A 340 -6.44 2.79 24.58
CA PRO A 340 -7.88 2.96 24.68
C PRO A 340 -8.46 3.95 23.65
N ALA A 341 -7.63 4.91 23.17
CA ALA A 341 -8.04 5.85 22.14
C ALA A 341 -8.22 5.14 20.79
N TRP A 342 -7.30 4.25 20.43
CA TRP A 342 -7.41 3.41 19.24
C TRP A 342 -8.61 2.48 19.28
N PHE A 343 -8.89 1.89 20.48
CA PHE A 343 -10.05 1.04 20.67
C PHE A 343 -11.36 1.81 20.41
N ARG A 344 -11.49 3.04 20.90
CA ARG A 344 -12.66 3.87 20.64
C ARG A 344 -12.87 4.12 19.17
N SER A 345 -11.81 4.50 18.44
CA SER A 345 -11.89 4.73 17.00
C SER A 345 -12.34 3.47 16.25
N ILE A 346 -11.75 2.29 16.57
CA ILE A 346 -12.14 1.02 15.94
C ILE A 346 -13.59 0.66 16.26
N ARG A 347 -13.98 0.78 17.51
CA ARG A 347 -15.34 0.48 17.96
C ARG A 347 -16.40 1.30 17.23
N ASP A 348 -16.16 2.59 17.07
CA ASP A 348 -17.14 3.53 16.52
C ASP A 348 -17.31 3.35 15.00
N HIS A 349 -16.30 2.81 14.30
CA HIS A 349 -16.28 2.64 12.85
C HIS A 349 -16.48 1.19 12.37
N LEU A 350 -16.24 0.19 13.23
CA LEU A 350 -16.50 -1.20 12.85
C LEU A 350 -17.95 -1.57 13.17
N GLY A 351 -18.82 -1.59 12.15
CA GLY A 351 -20.26 -1.86 12.30
C GLY A 351 -20.61 -3.17 13.01
N GLY A 352 -19.69 -4.14 13.03
CA GLY A 352 -19.79 -5.32 13.87
C GLY A 352 -19.59 -5.03 15.38
N ALA A 353 -18.73 -4.07 15.70
CA ALA A 353 -18.47 -3.71 17.10
C ALA A 353 -19.62 -2.87 17.71
N SER A 354 -20.26 -1.99 16.95
CA SER A 354 -21.35 -1.13 17.42
C SER A 354 -22.63 -1.91 17.74
N GLY A 355 -22.87 -3.06 17.11
CA GLY A 355 -24.04 -3.90 17.33
C GLY A 355 -23.89 -4.95 18.44
N LEU A 356 -22.67 -5.43 18.69
CA LEU A 356 -22.34 -6.44 19.71
C LEU A 356 -22.05 -5.83 21.08
N VAL A 357 -21.69 -4.55 21.13
CA VAL A 357 -21.07 -3.93 22.31
C VAL A 357 -22.02 -2.86 22.86
N ASN A 358 -23.22 -3.29 23.23
CA ASN A 358 -24.22 -2.40 23.82
C ASN A 358 -23.97 -2.11 25.31
N SER A 359 -23.09 -2.87 25.98
CA SER A 359 -22.79 -2.67 27.41
C SER A 359 -21.28 -2.32 27.59
N GLU A 360 -21.00 -1.50 28.60
CA GLU A 360 -19.61 -1.19 29.01
C GLU A 360 -18.79 -2.46 29.31
N ARG A 361 -19.46 -3.49 29.80
CA ARG A 361 -18.83 -4.78 30.14
C ARG A 361 -18.35 -5.52 28.88
N GLU A 362 -19.16 -5.55 27.82
CA GLU A 362 -18.77 -6.19 26.55
C GLU A 362 -17.62 -5.42 25.87
N GLN A 363 -17.64 -4.07 25.96
CA GLN A 363 -16.55 -3.22 25.50
C GLN A 363 -15.25 -3.53 26.22
N ALA A 364 -15.30 -3.60 27.54
CA ALA A 364 -14.15 -3.96 28.35
C ALA A 364 -13.61 -5.35 27.98
N THR A 365 -14.48 -6.33 27.79
CA THR A 365 -14.11 -7.69 27.39
C THR A 365 -13.41 -7.70 26.03
N LEU A 366 -13.97 -7.04 25.01
CA LEU A 366 -13.35 -6.99 23.68
C LEU A 366 -11.99 -6.25 23.70
N PHE A 367 -11.88 -5.19 24.50
CA PHE A 367 -10.61 -4.49 24.68
C PHE A 367 -9.57 -5.39 25.35
N GLU A 368 -9.93 -6.10 26.40
CA GLU A 368 -9.06 -7.06 27.10
C GLU A 368 -8.59 -8.18 26.15
N GLU A 369 -9.49 -8.70 25.34
CA GLU A 369 -9.16 -9.69 24.30
C GLU A 369 -8.13 -9.15 23.30
N ILE A 370 -8.25 -7.88 22.85
CA ILE A 370 -7.30 -7.27 21.92
C ILE A 370 -5.94 -7.03 22.58
N VAL A 371 -5.91 -6.56 23.83
CA VAL A 371 -4.68 -6.27 24.58
C VAL A 371 -3.86 -7.52 24.87
N THR A 372 -4.52 -8.68 24.95
CA THR A 372 -3.89 -9.97 25.28
C THR A 372 -3.60 -10.85 24.08
N LEU A 373 -3.93 -10.41 22.86
CA LEU A 373 -3.70 -11.20 21.63
C LEU A 373 -2.25 -11.65 21.49
N PRO A 374 -1.99 -12.92 21.23
CA PRO A 374 -0.68 -13.41 20.81
C PRO A 374 -0.24 -12.82 19.46
N VAL A 375 1.08 -12.77 19.24
CA VAL A 375 1.65 -12.30 17.96
C VAL A 375 1.14 -13.16 16.80
N GLY A 376 0.69 -12.50 15.73
CA GLY A 376 0.14 -13.16 14.54
C GLY A 376 -1.31 -13.60 14.69
N GLU A 377 -1.96 -13.25 15.78
CA GLU A 377 -3.40 -13.39 15.94
C GLU A 377 -4.10 -12.05 15.77
N SER A 378 -5.37 -12.10 15.37
CA SER A 378 -6.18 -10.92 15.13
C SER A 378 -7.66 -11.16 15.42
N ARG A 379 -8.37 -10.10 15.81
CA ARG A 379 -9.82 -10.03 15.76
C ARG A 379 -10.22 -9.53 14.38
N VAL A 380 -11.00 -10.35 13.66
CA VAL A 380 -11.39 -10.06 12.27
C VAL A 380 -12.85 -9.64 12.22
N PHE A 381 -13.08 -8.46 11.69
CA PHE A 381 -14.40 -7.88 11.42
C PHE A 381 -14.65 -7.94 9.92
N ALA A 382 -15.61 -8.76 9.52
CA ALA A 382 -15.93 -8.98 8.10
C ALA A 382 -17.43 -9.30 7.97
N PRO A 383 -18.32 -8.32 8.06
CA PRO A 383 -19.79 -8.56 8.09
C PRO A 383 -20.32 -9.38 6.93
N GLY A 384 -19.66 -9.29 5.77
CA GLY A 384 -20.02 -10.06 4.60
C GLY A 384 -19.46 -11.48 4.52
N ALA A 385 -18.61 -11.90 5.49
CA ALA A 385 -18.01 -13.23 5.49
C ALA A 385 -19.06 -14.32 5.71
N PHE A 386 -18.90 -15.45 5.02
CA PHE A 386 -19.74 -16.64 5.22
C PHE A 386 -19.13 -17.51 6.31
N ILE A 387 -19.97 -17.98 7.23
CA ILE A 387 -19.56 -18.82 8.37
C ILE A 387 -19.91 -20.28 8.09
N CYS A 388 -21.17 -20.54 7.73
CA CYS A 388 -21.69 -21.90 7.51
C CYS A 388 -22.85 -21.86 6.51
N LEU A 389 -23.37 -23.03 6.20
CA LEU A 389 -24.68 -23.17 5.55
C LEU A 389 -25.70 -23.51 6.63
N SER A 390 -26.81 -22.78 6.63
CA SER A 390 -27.97 -23.10 7.46
C SER A 390 -28.58 -24.43 7.05
N THR A 391 -29.47 -24.98 7.84
CA THR A 391 -30.16 -26.27 7.61
C THR A 391 -30.91 -26.31 6.27
N ASP A 392 -31.33 -25.15 5.76
CA ASP A 392 -32.00 -24.97 4.46
C ASP A 392 -31.02 -24.67 3.30
N GLY A 393 -29.71 -24.83 3.54
CA GLY A 393 -28.67 -24.67 2.52
C GLY A 393 -28.35 -23.20 2.16
N ARG A 394 -28.84 -22.22 2.91
CA ARG A 394 -28.54 -20.81 2.73
C ARG A 394 -27.22 -20.44 3.45
N PRO A 395 -26.38 -19.63 2.82
CA PRO A 395 -25.15 -19.19 3.48
C PRO A 395 -25.46 -18.19 4.61
N GLU A 396 -25.02 -18.52 5.82
CA GLU A 396 -25.05 -17.60 6.97
C GLU A 396 -23.84 -16.69 6.94
N ARG A 397 -24.07 -15.41 7.25
CA ARG A 397 -23.01 -14.39 7.29
C ARG A 397 -22.59 -14.11 8.73
N LEU A 398 -21.33 -13.67 8.88
CA LEU A 398 -20.80 -13.25 10.17
C LEU A 398 -21.59 -12.07 10.77
N GLY A 399 -22.08 -11.16 9.91
CA GLY A 399 -22.84 -10.00 10.36
C GLY A 399 -22.03 -9.13 11.32
N SER A 400 -22.59 -8.87 12.49
CA SER A 400 -21.92 -8.14 13.58
C SER A 400 -20.92 -8.99 14.38
N GLY A 401 -20.76 -10.29 14.08
CA GLY A 401 -19.82 -11.15 14.77
C GLY A 401 -18.35 -10.77 14.56
N VAL A 402 -17.50 -11.31 15.42
CA VAL A 402 -16.05 -11.14 15.39
C VAL A 402 -15.39 -12.52 15.34
N LEU A 403 -14.47 -12.73 14.40
CA LEU A 403 -13.70 -13.96 14.34
C LEU A 403 -12.36 -13.77 15.05
N HIS A 404 -11.92 -14.77 15.79
CA HIS A 404 -10.56 -14.86 16.30
C HIS A 404 -9.75 -15.72 15.34
N MET A 405 -8.73 -15.14 14.72
CA MET A 405 -7.93 -15.78 13.68
C MET A 405 -6.45 -15.83 14.03
N LYS A 406 -5.85 -16.99 13.86
CA LYS A 406 -4.40 -17.15 13.75
C LYS A 406 -4.02 -17.11 12.27
N THR A 407 -3.22 -16.13 11.86
CA THR A 407 -2.73 -16.05 10.48
C THR A 407 -1.87 -17.27 10.17
N ARG A 408 -2.04 -17.87 8.98
CA ARG A 408 -1.23 -19.03 8.53
C ARG A 408 0.25 -18.71 8.51
N SER A 409 1.09 -19.72 8.56
CA SER A 409 2.53 -19.54 8.39
C SER A 409 2.88 -18.86 7.06
N ARG A 410 3.91 -18.00 7.07
CA ARG A 410 4.43 -17.36 5.85
C ARG A 410 4.89 -18.43 4.87
N LEU A 411 4.78 -18.11 3.60
CA LEU A 411 5.28 -18.96 2.52
C LEU A 411 6.77 -18.72 2.24
N GLY A 412 7.32 -17.56 2.64
CA GLY A 412 8.70 -17.13 2.38
C GLY A 412 9.56 -17.11 3.65
N THR A 413 10.83 -16.82 3.46
CA THR A 413 11.80 -16.58 4.53
C THR A 413 11.45 -15.33 5.34
N ASP A 414 11.86 -15.33 6.61
CA ASP A 414 11.56 -14.22 7.52
C ASP A 414 12.59 -13.10 7.33
N ALA A 415 12.21 -12.03 6.61
CA ALA A 415 13.05 -10.83 6.43
C ALA A 415 13.05 -9.89 7.66
N GLY A 416 12.24 -10.18 8.68
CA GLY A 416 12.08 -9.38 9.88
C GLY A 416 12.67 -10.04 11.12
N VAL A 417 13.98 -10.16 11.23
CA VAL A 417 14.64 -10.64 12.46
C VAL A 417 14.50 -9.58 13.55
N SER A 418 13.80 -9.95 14.63
CA SER A 418 13.75 -9.11 15.84
C SER A 418 15.06 -9.24 16.60
N LEU A 419 15.87 -8.18 16.64
CA LEU A 419 17.02 -8.14 17.56
C LEU A 419 16.50 -8.12 18.99
N LEU A 420 16.75 -9.20 19.73
CA LEU A 420 16.51 -9.25 21.17
C LEU A 420 17.72 -8.75 21.92
N ALA A 421 17.51 -7.87 22.91
CA ALA A 421 18.57 -7.41 23.78
C ALA A 421 19.16 -8.62 24.53
N GLY A 422 20.43 -8.97 24.29
CA GLY A 422 21.12 -10.10 24.90
C GLY A 422 21.57 -11.20 23.94
N GLU A 423 21.15 -11.20 22.68
CA GLU A 423 21.71 -12.06 21.63
C GLU A 423 22.89 -11.32 20.95
N GLY A 424 23.96 -11.11 21.68
CA GLY A 424 25.25 -10.75 21.14
C GLY A 424 25.98 -12.02 20.71
N ASP A 425 26.37 -12.06 19.44
CA ASP A 425 27.31 -12.96 18.77
C ASP A 425 27.74 -14.22 19.54
N SER A 426 27.04 -15.32 19.32
CA SER A 426 27.57 -16.67 19.55
C SER A 426 27.74 -17.41 18.20
N SER A 427 28.49 -16.80 17.27
CA SER A 427 28.98 -17.50 16.08
C SER A 427 30.42 -17.14 15.77
N SER A 428 31.35 -17.50 16.71
CA SER A 428 32.75 -17.72 16.35
C SER A 428 33.30 -18.77 17.30
N SER A 429 33.23 -20.05 16.92
CA SER A 429 34.20 -21.10 17.19
C SER A 429 33.57 -22.47 17.01
N THR A 430 33.74 -23.06 15.89
CA THR A 430 34.49 -24.32 15.58
C THR A 430 34.27 -24.68 14.14
#